data_9ad506e78bb32bee55ba6bdbf6711029
#
_entry.id   9ad506e78bb32bee55ba6bdbf6711029
#
_cell.length_a   1.000
_cell.length_b   1.000
_cell.length_c   1.000
_cell.angle_alpha   90.00
_cell.angle_beta   90.00
_cell.angle_gamma   90.00
#
_symmetry.space_group_name_H-M   'P 1'
#
loop_
_entity.id
_entity.type
_entity.pdbx_description
1 polymer ?
#
loop_
_entity_poly.entity_id
_entity_poly.type
_entity_poly.pdbx_seq_one_letter_code
_entity_poly.pdbx_strand_id
1 'polypeptide(L)'
;MKSPLGLRTFQIKAPPKRGEGLRIGTTRRPPRGVPRARWKRDGYFDVWFPVVAPSAALLERIRGKDFDTPAVRHQFFEAYRRELQHPPAKHAVAVLAALAQRTPIAVGCFCADESRCHRSVLRAEIARVAKT
;
A
#
# COMPACT_ATOMS: atom_id res chain seq x y z
N MET A 1 -4.20 -16.29 -15.51
CA MET A 1 -3.78 -15.27 -16.46
C MET A 1 -2.98 -14.19 -15.75
N LYS A 2 -1.85 -13.82 -16.30
CA LYS A 2 -1.04 -12.76 -15.71
C LYS A 2 -1.74 -11.43 -15.79
N SER A 3 -1.70 -10.66 -14.71
CA SER A 3 -2.05 -9.25 -14.78
C SER A 3 -1.12 -8.57 -15.78
N PRO A 4 -1.64 -7.69 -16.66
CA PRO A 4 -0.76 -6.90 -17.53
C PRO A 4 0.12 -5.94 -16.74
N LEU A 5 -0.23 -5.71 -15.48
CA LEU A 5 0.57 -4.94 -14.55
C LEU A 5 1.33 -5.89 -13.65
N GLY A 6 2.61 -5.67 -13.48
CA GLY A 6 3.37 -6.42 -12.49
C GLY A 6 3.10 -5.92 -11.09
N LEU A 7 1.83 -5.92 -10.68
CA LEU A 7 1.38 -5.29 -9.44
C LEU A 7 0.79 -6.32 -8.49
N ARG A 8 1.34 -6.40 -7.29
CA ARG A 8 0.88 -7.29 -6.23
C ARG A 8 0.83 -6.53 -4.90
N THR A 9 0.29 -7.18 -3.88
CA THR A 9 0.40 -6.71 -2.50
C THR A 9 1.23 -7.72 -1.70
N PHE A 10 1.73 -7.29 -0.55
CA PHE A 10 2.44 -8.20 0.36
C PHE A 10 2.20 -7.79 1.80
N GLN A 11 2.37 -8.74 2.69
CA GLN A 11 2.39 -8.46 4.13
C GLN A 11 3.84 -8.22 4.53
N ILE A 12 4.10 -7.09 5.19
CA ILE A 12 5.45 -6.77 5.66
C ILE A 12 5.89 -7.86 6.64
N LYS A 13 7.14 -8.29 6.55
CA LYS A 13 7.77 -9.37 7.28
C LYS A 13 7.49 -10.76 6.70
N ALA A 14 6.55 -10.89 5.78
CA ALA A 14 6.37 -12.16 5.08
C ALA A 14 7.52 -12.35 4.08
N PRO A 15 7.97 -13.60 3.87
CA PRO A 15 9.04 -13.85 2.89
C PRO A 15 8.65 -13.39 1.50
N PRO A 16 9.59 -12.82 0.73
CA PRO A 16 9.30 -12.41 -0.65
C PRO A 16 8.88 -13.62 -1.50
N LYS A 17 7.86 -13.39 -2.33
CA LYS A 17 7.41 -14.42 -3.27
C LYS A 17 8.13 -14.24 -4.60
N ARG A 18 8.30 -15.36 -5.29
CA ARG A 18 8.94 -15.35 -6.60
C ARG A 18 8.17 -14.42 -7.56
N GLY A 19 8.90 -13.54 -8.22
CA GLY A 19 8.30 -12.59 -9.17
C GLY A 19 7.60 -11.42 -8.54
N GLU A 20 7.70 -11.25 -7.22
CA GLU A 20 7.04 -10.17 -6.51
C GLU A 20 7.62 -8.80 -6.90
N GLY A 21 8.92 -8.74 -7.12
CA GLY A 21 9.57 -7.52 -7.57
C GLY A 21 9.92 -6.58 -6.44
N LEU A 22 9.88 -5.29 -6.74
CA LEU A 22 10.24 -4.25 -5.78
C LEU A 22 9.17 -4.13 -4.69
N ARG A 23 9.58 -4.25 -3.45
CA ARG A 23 8.68 -4.12 -2.30
C ARG A 23 8.62 -2.68 -1.84
N ILE A 24 7.42 -2.12 -1.84
CA ILE A 24 7.16 -0.73 -1.47
C ILE A 24 6.28 -0.71 -0.22
N GLY A 25 6.83 -0.22 0.89
CA GLY A 25 6.07 -0.13 2.13
C GLY A 25 5.19 1.11 2.12
N THR A 26 3.91 0.93 2.43
CA THR A 26 2.92 2.01 2.36
C THR A 26 2.30 2.30 3.71
N THR A 27 3.11 2.18 4.76
CA THR A 27 2.70 2.51 6.12
C THR A 27 2.94 3.99 6.39
N ARG A 28 2.15 4.57 7.33
CA ARG A 28 2.31 5.98 7.69
C ARG A 28 3.63 6.24 8.39
N ARG A 29 4.14 5.27 9.16
CA ARG A 29 5.38 5.40 9.92
C ARG A 29 6.37 4.32 9.51
N PRO A 30 7.69 4.62 9.55
CA PRO A 30 8.69 3.60 9.26
C PRO A 30 8.78 2.58 10.41
N PRO A 31 9.44 1.44 10.19
CA PRO A 31 9.65 0.47 11.26
C PRO A 31 10.43 1.09 12.42
N ARG A 32 9.84 1.00 13.61
CA ARG A 32 10.45 1.59 14.81
C ARG A 32 11.75 0.86 15.17
N GLY A 33 12.81 1.63 15.35
CA GLY A 33 14.08 1.08 15.82
C GLY A 33 14.85 0.27 14.80
N VAL A 34 14.44 0.28 13.53
CA VAL A 34 15.12 -0.49 12.48
C VAL A 34 15.77 0.48 11.50
N PRO A 35 17.11 0.51 11.42
CA PRO A 35 17.80 1.38 10.48
C PRO A 35 17.43 1.05 9.03
N ARG A 36 17.38 2.07 8.19
CA ARG A 36 17.04 1.91 6.77
C ARG A 36 17.87 0.82 6.10
N ALA A 37 19.15 0.74 6.41
CA ALA A 37 20.06 -0.22 5.80
C ALA A 37 19.65 -1.66 6.05
N ARG A 38 18.82 -1.90 7.08
CA ARG A 38 18.37 -3.24 7.44
C ARG A 38 16.98 -3.59 6.95
N TRP A 39 16.25 -2.63 6.36
CA TRP A 39 14.85 -2.88 5.98
C TRP A 39 14.71 -4.08 5.06
N LYS A 40 15.46 -4.11 3.97
CA LYS A 40 15.37 -5.21 3.01
C LYS A 40 15.80 -6.53 3.63
N ARG A 41 16.96 -6.54 4.31
CA ARG A 41 17.49 -7.74 4.93
C ARG A 41 16.55 -8.33 5.96
N ASP A 42 15.89 -7.48 6.74
CA ASP A 42 15.03 -7.90 7.83
C ASP A 42 13.58 -8.16 7.39
N GLY A 43 13.30 -8.16 6.11
CA GLY A 43 12.00 -8.56 5.57
C GLY A 43 10.94 -7.48 5.56
N TYR A 44 11.33 -6.22 5.67
CA TYR A 44 10.35 -5.12 5.63
C TYR A 44 9.98 -4.75 4.20
N PHE A 45 10.84 -4.02 3.52
CA PHE A 45 10.61 -3.56 2.15
C PHE A 45 11.90 -2.99 1.56
N ASP A 46 11.88 -2.73 0.25
CA ASP A 46 12.99 -2.08 -0.42
C ASP A 46 12.92 -0.57 -0.26
N VAL A 47 11.70 -0.02 -0.32
CA VAL A 47 11.45 1.43 -0.27
C VAL A 47 10.27 1.67 0.67
N TRP A 48 10.37 2.73 1.49
CA TRP A 48 9.25 3.21 2.29
C TRP A 48 8.66 4.43 1.58
N PHE A 49 7.36 4.37 1.29
CA PHE A 49 6.69 5.38 0.46
C PHE A 49 5.42 5.87 1.15
N PRO A 50 5.56 6.65 2.21
CA PRO A 50 4.40 7.05 3.03
C PRO A 50 3.43 8.01 2.33
N VAL A 51 3.83 8.61 1.21
CA VAL A 51 2.97 9.54 0.49
C VAL A 51 1.68 8.89 0.02
N VAL A 52 1.65 7.57 -0.15
CA VAL A 52 0.43 6.83 -0.52
C VAL A 52 -0.20 6.09 0.66
N ALA A 53 0.29 6.29 1.87
CA ALA A 53 -0.33 5.73 3.06
C ALA A 53 -1.56 6.57 3.45
N PRO A 54 -2.52 5.98 4.18
CA PRO A 54 -3.59 6.78 4.75
C PRO A 54 -3.01 7.88 5.63
N SER A 55 -3.65 9.05 5.64
CA SER A 55 -3.16 10.17 6.43
C SER A 55 -3.22 9.87 7.92
N ALA A 56 -2.40 10.58 8.70
CA ALA A 56 -2.44 10.46 10.15
C ALA A 56 -3.83 10.83 10.69
N ALA A 57 -4.46 11.85 10.10
CA ALA A 57 -5.80 12.27 10.51
C ALA A 57 -6.83 11.16 10.28
N LEU A 58 -6.76 10.48 9.13
CA LEU A 58 -7.68 9.39 8.82
C LEU A 58 -7.48 8.21 9.77
N LEU A 59 -6.22 7.86 10.05
CA LEU A 59 -5.91 6.77 10.97
C LEU A 59 -6.41 7.09 12.38
N GLU A 60 -6.31 8.34 12.81
CA GLU A 60 -6.82 8.76 14.11
C GLU A 60 -8.33 8.62 14.19
N ARG A 61 -9.05 8.94 13.12
CA ARG A 61 -10.52 8.83 13.07
C ARG A 61 -11.02 7.40 13.26
N ILE A 62 -10.25 6.40 12.84
CA ILE A 62 -10.68 5.00 12.97
C ILE A 62 -10.10 4.33 14.20
N ARG A 63 -9.29 5.03 14.97
CA ARG A 63 -8.65 4.49 16.16
C ARG A 63 -9.72 4.04 17.16
N GLY A 64 -9.57 2.81 17.66
CA GLY A 64 -10.52 2.25 18.62
C GLY A 64 -11.84 1.78 18.03
N LYS A 65 -12.06 1.94 16.72
CA LYS A 65 -13.26 1.44 16.08
C LYS A 65 -13.07 -0.02 15.68
N ASP A 66 -14.19 -0.76 15.66
CA ASP A 66 -14.17 -2.17 15.28
C ASP A 66 -14.07 -2.32 13.76
N PHE A 67 -12.88 -2.63 13.29
CA PHE A 67 -12.62 -2.76 11.87
C PHE A 67 -13.20 -4.03 11.26
N ASP A 68 -13.71 -4.95 12.09
CA ASP A 68 -14.47 -6.10 11.59
C ASP A 68 -15.87 -5.71 11.14
N THR A 69 -16.37 -4.53 11.57
CA THR A 69 -17.64 -4.01 11.13
C THR A 69 -17.53 -3.54 9.68
N PRO A 70 -18.30 -4.13 8.73
CA PRO A 70 -18.20 -3.73 7.32
C PRO A 70 -18.43 -2.25 7.07
N ALA A 71 -19.35 -1.61 7.81
CA ALA A 71 -19.61 -0.19 7.65
C ALA A 71 -18.39 0.66 8.02
N VAL A 72 -17.70 0.31 9.10
CA VAL A 72 -16.48 1.02 9.52
C VAL A 72 -15.39 0.89 8.46
N ARG A 73 -15.19 -0.33 7.96
CA ARG A 73 -14.21 -0.62 6.92
C ARG A 73 -14.52 0.16 5.64
N HIS A 74 -15.79 0.17 5.25
CA HIS A 74 -16.23 0.86 4.05
C HIS A 74 -15.96 2.36 4.15
N GLN A 75 -16.30 2.98 5.28
CA GLN A 75 -16.06 4.40 5.50
C GLN A 75 -14.58 4.73 5.42
N PHE A 76 -13.73 3.90 6.01
CA PHE A 76 -12.29 4.10 5.95
C PHE A 76 -11.78 4.00 4.52
N PHE A 77 -12.19 2.97 3.79
CA PHE A 77 -11.76 2.77 2.42
C PHE A 77 -12.18 3.91 1.49
N GLU A 78 -13.42 4.39 1.66
CA GLU A 78 -13.89 5.52 0.86
C GLU A 78 -13.12 6.79 1.16
N ALA A 79 -12.85 7.05 2.44
CA ALA A 79 -12.07 8.23 2.83
C ALA A 79 -10.65 8.15 2.28
N TYR A 80 -10.03 6.97 2.37
CA TYR A 80 -8.69 6.76 1.85
C TYR A 80 -8.67 6.92 0.32
N ARG A 81 -9.67 6.37 -0.37
CA ARG A 81 -9.78 6.51 -1.83
C ARG A 81 -9.84 7.99 -2.21
N ARG A 82 -10.58 8.79 -1.46
CA ARG A 82 -10.63 10.24 -1.70
C ARG A 82 -9.27 10.89 -1.48
N GLU A 83 -8.53 10.47 -0.45
CA GLU A 83 -7.17 11.00 -0.22
C GLU A 83 -6.26 10.73 -1.41
N LEU A 84 -6.40 9.57 -2.03
CA LEU A 84 -5.57 9.21 -3.18
C LEU A 84 -5.89 10.02 -4.44
N GLN A 85 -7.01 10.75 -4.47
CA GLN A 85 -7.36 11.61 -5.59
C GLN A 85 -6.70 12.99 -5.53
N HIS A 86 -6.05 13.32 -4.41
CA HIS A 86 -5.46 14.65 -4.21
C HIS A 86 -3.94 14.59 -4.19
N PRO A 87 -3.26 15.66 -4.68
CA PRO A 87 -1.81 15.72 -4.56
C PRO A 87 -1.39 15.78 -3.09
N PRO A 88 -0.22 15.25 -2.72
CA PRO A 88 0.75 14.60 -3.60
C PRO A 88 0.45 13.13 -3.90
N ALA A 89 -0.47 12.49 -3.16
CA ALA A 89 -0.76 11.07 -3.33
C ALA A 89 -1.17 10.74 -4.76
N LYS A 90 -2.01 11.59 -5.36
CA LYS A 90 -2.46 11.41 -6.74
C LYS A 90 -1.29 11.24 -7.71
N HIS A 91 -0.29 12.07 -7.58
CA HIS A 91 0.88 12.02 -8.47
C HIS A 91 1.76 10.81 -8.16
N ALA A 92 1.85 10.43 -6.89
CA ALA A 92 2.59 9.25 -6.50
C ALA A 92 1.94 7.97 -7.06
N VAL A 93 0.61 7.89 -7.04
CA VAL A 93 -0.12 6.78 -7.64
C VAL A 93 0.18 6.69 -9.13
N ALA A 94 0.23 7.83 -9.82
CA ALA A 94 0.56 7.85 -11.24
C ALA A 94 1.95 7.27 -11.51
N VAL A 95 2.92 7.59 -10.67
CA VAL A 95 4.27 7.03 -10.79
C VAL A 95 4.25 5.53 -10.56
N LEU A 96 3.54 5.07 -9.54
CA LEU A 96 3.45 3.63 -9.26
C LEU A 96 2.77 2.89 -10.41
N ALA A 97 1.74 3.49 -11.02
CA ALA A 97 1.06 2.90 -12.16
C ALA A 97 2.01 2.74 -13.35
N ALA A 98 2.80 3.76 -13.64
CA ALA A 98 3.77 3.70 -14.72
C ALA A 98 4.86 2.66 -14.44
N LEU A 99 5.34 2.63 -13.19
CA LEU A 99 6.38 1.68 -12.78
C LEU A 99 5.88 0.24 -12.91
N ALA A 100 4.65 -0.03 -12.50
CA ALA A 100 4.09 -1.37 -12.54
C ALA A 100 3.97 -1.92 -13.96
N GLN A 101 3.94 -1.06 -14.97
CA GLN A 101 3.93 -1.49 -16.36
C GLN A 101 5.31 -1.83 -16.90
N ARG A 102 6.35 -1.43 -16.17
CA ARG A 102 7.74 -1.65 -16.59
C ARG A 102 8.42 -2.76 -15.82
N THR A 103 8.03 -2.96 -14.57
CA THR A 103 8.68 -3.92 -13.69
C THR A 103 7.69 -4.38 -12.63
N PRO A 104 7.86 -5.61 -12.11
CA PRO A 104 7.02 -6.06 -11.00
C PRO A 104 7.23 -5.19 -9.75
N ILE A 105 6.14 -4.81 -9.12
CA ILE A 105 6.17 -4.12 -7.84
C ILE A 105 5.12 -4.71 -6.91
N ALA A 106 5.32 -4.56 -5.61
CA ALA A 106 4.37 -4.98 -4.61
C ALA A 106 4.22 -3.86 -3.57
N VAL A 107 2.99 -3.52 -3.22
CA VAL A 107 2.71 -2.54 -2.18
C VAL A 107 2.30 -3.28 -0.91
N GLY A 108 2.80 -2.86 0.23
CA GLY A 108 2.67 -3.64 1.43
C GLY A 108 2.37 -2.88 2.70
N CYS A 109 1.81 -3.63 3.65
CA CYS A 109 1.46 -3.17 4.98
C CYS A 109 1.60 -4.35 5.95
N PHE A 110 1.47 -4.08 7.25
CA PHE A 110 1.57 -5.14 8.25
C PHE A 110 0.33 -6.03 8.35
N CYS A 111 -0.83 -5.57 7.86
CA CYS A 111 -2.07 -6.35 7.96
C CYS A 111 -1.94 -7.70 7.27
N ALA A 112 -2.44 -8.75 7.93
CA ALA A 112 -2.40 -10.11 7.37
C ALA A 112 -3.39 -10.27 6.22
N ASP A 113 -4.60 -9.71 6.37
CA ASP A 113 -5.68 -9.87 5.41
C ASP A 113 -5.74 -8.65 4.48
N GLU A 114 -5.40 -8.88 3.21
CA GLU A 114 -5.41 -7.80 2.20
C GLU A 114 -6.77 -7.12 2.09
N SER A 115 -7.85 -7.89 2.16
CA SER A 115 -9.20 -7.34 1.99
C SER A 115 -9.59 -6.36 3.10
N ARG A 116 -8.91 -6.42 4.23
CA ARG A 116 -9.15 -5.53 5.37
C ARG A 116 -8.11 -4.43 5.48
N CYS A 117 -7.19 -4.36 4.54
CA CYS A 117 -6.06 -3.43 4.58
C CYS A 117 -6.18 -2.38 3.48
N HIS A 118 -5.71 -1.17 3.78
CA HIS A 118 -5.69 -0.09 2.80
C HIS A 118 -4.94 -0.47 1.52
N ARG A 119 -4.03 -1.43 1.56
CA ARG A 119 -3.28 -1.82 0.37
C ARG A 119 -4.17 -2.39 -0.73
N SER A 120 -5.34 -2.94 -0.39
CA SER A 120 -6.30 -3.41 -1.40
C SER A 120 -6.88 -2.22 -2.18
N VAL A 121 -7.18 -1.13 -1.50
CA VAL A 121 -7.67 0.10 -2.12
C VAL A 121 -6.57 0.73 -2.98
N LEU A 122 -5.36 0.79 -2.45
CA LEU A 122 -4.22 1.34 -3.19
C LEU A 122 -3.94 0.55 -4.46
N ARG A 123 -3.93 -0.77 -4.36
CA ARG A 123 -3.72 -1.63 -5.52
C ARG A 123 -4.77 -1.39 -6.59
N ALA A 124 -6.04 -1.31 -6.18
CA ALA A 124 -7.14 -1.05 -7.13
C ALA A 124 -6.98 0.32 -7.79
N GLU A 125 -6.57 1.33 -7.05
CA GLU A 125 -6.40 2.67 -7.59
C GLU A 125 -5.22 2.74 -8.56
N ILE A 126 -4.11 2.09 -8.24
CA ILE A 126 -2.97 2.01 -9.15
C ILE A 126 -3.39 1.34 -10.45
N ALA A 127 -4.13 0.24 -10.36
CA ALA A 127 -4.60 -0.48 -11.55
C ALA A 127 -5.54 0.38 -12.39
N ARG A 128 -6.44 1.13 -11.74
CA ARG A 128 -7.36 2.03 -12.44
C ARG A 128 -6.62 3.11 -13.22
N VAL A 129 -5.64 3.74 -12.58
CA VAL A 129 -4.86 4.82 -13.21
C VAL A 129 -4.04 4.26 -14.38
N ALA A 130 -3.50 3.07 -14.24
CA ALA A 130 -2.69 2.47 -15.29
C ALA A 130 -3.46 2.19 -16.56
N LYS A 131 -4.79 2.06 -16.47
CA LYS A 131 -5.65 1.79 -17.64
C LYS A 131 -6.11 3.03 -18.38
N THR A 132 -5.86 4.20 -17.83
CA THR A 132 -6.32 5.45 -18.46
C THR A 132 -5.30 6.07 -19.42
#